data_d09d69183c1310bf47ab22f6a8af634d
#
_entry.id   d09d69183c1310bf47ab22f6a8af634d
#
_cell.length_a   1.000
_cell.length_b   1.000
_cell.length_c   1.000
_cell.angle_alpha   90.00
_cell.angle_beta   90.00
_cell.angle_gamma   90.00
#
_symmetry.space_group_name_H-M   'P 1'
#
loop_
_entity.id
_entity.type
_entity.pdbx_description
1 polymer ?
#
loop_
_entity_poly.entity_id
_entity_poly.type
_entity_poly.pdbx_seq_one_letter_code
_entity_poly.pdbx_strand_id
1 'polypeptide(L)'
;VTIQGSSFQEYLKLIDVAKNNEANWIILQPLINKNTTDKDCFNFFKKLIPYTEGTITGIQNAKEYLGVGLTAKEIIYLHKKYNNFRAIKGEASSVFMQKEIKQYPNSLKVFNGRGGQEIVDNFLIGCSGIVPALDGADKFLKIYKHIKDKDISKANTEYQKILPHIVFIMQSISTMICYGKRICAYRMGINKVYDRKPFLEPTDYGIKKSKKIALELGNY
;
A
#
# COMPACT_ATOMS: atom_id res chain seq x y z
N VAL A 1 -7.30 3.05 -8.18
CA VAL A 1 -8.32 2.32 -7.37
C VAL A 1 -7.76 0.97 -6.95
N THR A 2 -8.01 0.54 -5.70
CA THR A 2 -7.74 -0.83 -5.25
C THR A 2 -9.04 -1.63 -5.30
N ILE A 3 -8.98 -2.84 -5.88
CA ILE A 3 -10.12 -3.74 -6.00
C ILE A 3 -9.91 -4.97 -5.12
N GLN A 4 -10.88 -5.22 -4.27
CA GLN A 4 -10.97 -6.38 -3.41
C GLN A 4 -12.42 -6.85 -3.36
N GLY A 5 -12.65 -8.13 -3.55
CA GLY A 5 -13.96 -8.76 -3.50
C GLY A 5 -13.92 -10.08 -2.76
N SER A 6 -15.08 -10.64 -2.46
CA SER A 6 -15.27 -11.95 -1.81
C SER A 6 -15.44 -13.11 -2.81
N SER A 7 -15.60 -12.79 -4.08
CA SER A 7 -15.75 -13.76 -5.17
C SER A 7 -15.25 -13.20 -6.50
N PHE A 8 -14.91 -14.10 -7.44
CA PHE A 8 -14.46 -13.69 -8.77
C PHE A 8 -15.48 -12.79 -9.48
N GLN A 9 -16.78 -13.07 -9.34
CA GLN A 9 -17.85 -12.26 -9.94
C GLN A 9 -17.91 -10.84 -9.34
N GLU A 10 -17.65 -10.71 -8.05
CA GLU A 10 -17.58 -9.39 -7.41
C GLU A 10 -16.38 -8.58 -7.93
N TYR A 11 -15.22 -9.22 -8.16
CA TYR A 11 -14.10 -8.52 -8.81
C TYR A 11 -14.46 -7.99 -10.18
N LEU A 12 -15.17 -8.77 -11.01
CA LEU A 12 -15.61 -8.32 -12.33
C LEU A 12 -16.51 -7.08 -12.23
N LYS A 13 -17.51 -7.11 -11.33
CA LYS A 13 -18.40 -5.96 -11.09
C LYS A 13 -17.62 -4.71 -10.64
N LEU A 14 -16.65 -4.89 -9.73
CA LEU A 14 -15.85 -3.77 -9.22
C LEU A 14 -14.90 -3.22 -10.30
N ILE A 15 -14.36 -4.07 -11.18
CA ILE A 15 -13.56 -3.65 -12.33
C ILE A 15 -14.43 -2.83 -13.28
N ASP A 16 -15.65 -3.27 -13.59
CA ASP A 16 -16.58 -2.53 -14.44
C ASP A 16 -16.93 -1.17 -13.83
N VAL A 17 -17.21 -1.11 -12.52
CA VAL A 17 -17.43 0.15 -11.81
C VAL A 17 -16.22 1.08 -11.92
N ALA A 18 -15.01 0.55 -11.72
CA ALA A 18 -13.78 1.34 -11.82
C ALA A 18 -13.58 1.90 -13.24
N LYS A 19 -13.78 1.07 -14.27
CA LYS A 19 -13.66 1.48 -15.69
C LYS A 19 -14.72 2.51 -16.07
N ASN A 20 -15.97 2.32 -15.67
CA ASN A 20 -17.06 3.25 -15.93
C ASN A 20 -16.89 4.61 -15.21
N ASN A 21 -16.06 4.66 -14.16
CA ASN A 21 -15.66 5.89 -13.48
C ASN A 21 -14.25 6.35 -13.88
N GLU A 22 -13.78 5.98 -15.06
CA GLU A 22 -12.53 6.46 -15.68
C GLU A 22 -11.27 6.21 -14.84
N ALA A 23 -11.24 5.12 -14.05
CA ALA A 23 -10.05 4.75 -13.30
C ALA A 23 -8.93 4.34 -14.26
N ASN A 24 -7.87 5.14 -14.33
CA ASN A 24 -6.71 4.88 -15.19
C ASN A 24 -5.76 3.84 -14.61
N TRP A 25 -5.88 3.58 -13.32
CA TRP A 25 -5.03 2.62 -12.62
C TRP A 25 -5.80 1.78 -11.61
N ILE A 26 -5.65 0.47 -11.72
CA ILE A 26 -6.29 -0.53 -10.86
C ILE A 26 -5.22 -1.38 -10.17
N ILE A 27 -5.30 -1.53 -8.86
CA ILE A 27 -4.55 -2.53 -8.08
C ILE A 27 -5.50 -3.64 -7.67
N LEU A 28 -5.21 -4.86 -8.12
CA LEU A 28 -5.96 -6.06 -7.75
C LEU A 28 -5.37 -6.67 -6.48
N GLN A 29 -6.19 -6.87 -5.46
CA GLN A 29 -5.81 -7.67 -4.30
C GLN A 29 -6.05 -9.16 -4.59
N PRO A 30 -5.33 -10.10 -3.96
CA PRO A 30 -5.61 -11.51 -4.13
C PRO A 30 -6.92 -11.90 -3.44
N LEU A 31 -7.64 -12.85 -4.02
CA LEU A 31 -8.78 -13.50 -3.37
C LEU A 31 -8.25 -14.59 -2.44
N ILE A 32 -8.40 -14.39 -1.12
CA ILE A 32 -7.83 -15.27 -0.11
C ILE A 32 -8.91 -15.86 0.78
N ASN A 33 -8.79 -17.14 1.02
CA ASN A 33 -9.48 -17.90 2.06
C ASN A 33 -8.47 -18.77 2.83
N LYS A 34 -8.94 -19.51 3.83
CA LYS A 34 -8.08 -20.34 4.71
C LYS A 34 -7.19 -21.36 3.98
N ASN A 35 -7.61 -21.80 2.79
CA ASN A 35 -6.95 -22.88 2.03
C ASN A 35 -6.25 -22.35 0.76
N THR A 36 -6.21 -21.05 0.55
CA THR A 36 -5.61 -20.47 -0.65
C THR A 36 -4.10 -20.70 -0.67
N THR A 37 -3.60 -21.22 -1.79
CA THR A 37 -2.17 -21.46 -2.04
C THR A 37 -1.54 -20.36 -2.92
N ASP A 38 -0.21 -20.30 -3.00
CA ASP A 38 0.51 -19.43 -3.95
C ASP A 38 0.04 -19.70 -5.40
N LYS A 39 -0.17 -20.98 -5.75
CA LYS A 39 -0.66 -21.39 -7.09
C LYS A 39 -2.08 -20.87 -7.36
N ASP A 40 -2.93 -20.85 -6.36
CA ASP A 40 -4.30 -20.30 -6.51
C ASP A 40 -4.24 -18.79 -6.74
N CYS A 41 -3.39 -18.08 -6.01
CA CYS A 41 -3.14 -16.64 -6.23
C CYS A 41 -2.65 -16.36 -7.65
N PHE A 42 -1.67 -17.13 -8.14
CA PHE A 42 -1.18 -16.99 -9.50
C PHE A 42 -2.26 -17.21 -10.54
N ASN A 43 -3.02 -18.32 -10.42
CA ASN A 43 -4.11 -18.65 -11.33
C ASN A 43 -5.24 -17.61 -11.29
N PHE A 44 -5.54 -17.09 -10.11
CA PHE A 44 -6.51 -16.01 -9.92
C PHE A 44 -6.11 -14.74 -10.70
N PHE A 45 -4.90 -14.23 -10.51
CA PHE A 45 -4.43 -13.05 -11.24
C PHE A 45 -4.33 -13.31 -12.75
N LYS A 46 -3.82 -14.48 -13.15
CA LYS A 46 -3.76 -14.86 -14.57
C LYS A 46 -5.13 -14.85 -15.24
N LYS A 47 -6.19 -15.22 -14.51
CA LYS A 47 -7.57 -15.19 -15.01
C LYS A 47 -8.17 -13.78 -14.96
N LEU A 48 -7.81 -12.95 -13.99
CA LEU A 48 -8.47 -11.68 -13.72
C LEU A 48 -7.87 -10.51 -14.52
N ILE A 49 -6.55 -10.45 -14.71
CA ILE A 49 -5.87 -9.35 -15.40
C ILE A 49 -6.46 -9.01 -16.79
N PRO A 50 -6.87 -9.99 -17.64
CA PRO A 50 -7.48 -9.66 -18.93
C PRO A 50 -8.71 -8.75 -18.84
N TYR A 51 -9.49 -8.84 -17.76
CA TYR A 51 -10.71 -8.03 -17.59
C TYR A 51 -10.40 -6.54 -17.29
N THR A 52 -9.14 -6.23 -16.95
CA THR A 52 -8.69 -4.84 -16.71
C THR A 52 -8.06 -4.20 -17.95
N GLU A 53 -8.22 -4.80 -19.13
CA GLU A 53 -7.72 -4.22 -20.40
C GLU A 53 -8.24 -2.79 -20.58
N GLY A 54 -7.38 -1.91 -21.11
CA GLY A 54 -7.65 -0.48 -21.20
C GLY A 54 -7.26 0.35 -19.97
N THR A 55 -6.87 -0.31 -18.85
CA THR A 55 -6.36 0.39 -17.66
C THR A 55 -4.96 -0.11 -17.29
N ILE A 56 -4.15 0.73 -16.65
CA ILE A 56 -2.90 0.28 -16.03
C ILE A 56 -3.25 -0.62 -14.85
N THR A 57 -2.76 -1.85 -14.88
CA THR A 57 -3.05 -2.84 -13.86
C THR A 57 -1.83 -3.15 -13.02
N GLY A 58 -2.03 -3.21 -11.73
CA GLY A 58 -1.10 -3.75 -10.76
C GLY A 58 -1.74 -4.84 -9.90
N ILE A 59 -0.91 -5.58 -9.22
CA ILE A 59 -1.35 -6.53 -8.18
C ILE A 59 -0.74 -6.18 -6.85
N GLN A 60 -1.44 -6.51 -5.76
CA GLN A 60 -0.86 -6.55 -4.44
C GLN A 60 -0.16 -7.89 -4.22
N ASN A 61 1.14 -7.84 -3.94
CA ASN A 61 1.96 -8.98 -3.56
C ASN A 61 2.50 -8.77 -2.14
N ALA A 62 1.82 -9.34 -1.16
CA ALA A 62 2.00 -9.07 0.27
C ALA A 62 2.19 -10.36 1.07
N LYS A 63 3.08 -11.25 0.62
CA LYS A 63 3.23 -12.60 1.19
C LYS A 63 3.52 -12.60 2.69
N GLU A 64 4.27 -11.60 3.20
CA GLU A 64 4.55 -11.46 4.63
C GLU A 64 3.28 -11.24 5.47
N TYR A 65 2.26 -10.56 4.92
CA TYR A 65 0.99 -10.28 5.63
C TYR A 65 -0.11 -11.28 5.34
N LEU A 66 -0.12 -11.83 4.12
CA LEU A 66 -1.22 -12.64 3.61
C LEU A 66 -0.92 -14.14 3.66
N GLY A 67 0.33 -14.53 3.93
CA GLY A 67 0.79 -15.92 3.91
C GLY A 67 0.96 -16.52 2.51
N VAL A 68 0.41 -15.87 1.49
CA VAL A 68 0.45 -16.29 0.09
C VAL A 68 0.84 -15.13 -0.83
N GLY A 69 1.46 -15.44 -1.97
CA GLY A 69 1.90 -14.45 -2.94
C GLY A 69 2.56 -15.09 -4.15
N LEU A 70 2.96 -14.26 -5.10
CA LEU A 70 3.62 -14.66 -6.33
C LEU A 70 5.14 -14.56 -6.18
N THR A 71 5.84 -15.47 -6.84
CA THR A 71 7.29 -15.41 -7.04
C THR A 71 7.64 -14.36 -8.11
N ALA A 72 8.88 -13.88 -8.10
CA ALA A 72 9.36 -12.97 -9.14
C ALA A 72 9.22 -13.55 -10.56
N LYS A 73 9.42 -14.86 -10.73
CA LYS A 73 9.24 -15.54 -12.04
C LYS A 73 7.79 -15.46 -12.53
N GLU A 74 6.82 -15.70 -11.65
CA GLU A 74 5.40 -15.62 -11.99
C GLU A 74 4.96 -14.19 -12.31
N ILE A 75 5.46 -13.22 -11.57
CA ILE A 75 5.22 -11.80 -11.82
C ILE A 75 5.77 -11.39 -13.19
N ILE A 76 7.01 -11.77 -13.50
CA ILE A 76 7.63 -11.51 -14.81
C ILE A 76 6.84 -12.19 -15.94
N TYR A 77 6.37 -13.42 -15.72
CA TYR A 77 5.51 -14.12 -16.67
C TYR A 77 4.23 -13.32 -16.96
N LEU A 78 3.52 -12.86 -15.92
CA LEU A 78 2.31 -12.05 -16.09
C LEU A 78 2.59 -10.73 -16.81
N HIS A 79 3.70 -10.07 -16.47
CA HIS A 79 4.11 -8.82 -17.11
C HIS A 79 4.43 -8.98 -18.61
N LYS A 80 5.05 -10.09 -18.99
CA LYS A 80 5.31 -10.42 -20.39
C LYS A 80 4.03 -10.79 -21.15
N LYS A 81 3.08 -11.42 -20.47
CA LYS A 81 1.85 -11.92 -21.08
C LYS A 81 0.79 -10.83 -21.27
N TYR A 82 0.70 -9.87 -20.35
CA TYR A 82 -0.36 -8.86 -20.33
C TYR A 82 0.23 -7.44 -20.41
N ASN A 83 -0.01 -6.77 -21.52
CA ASN A 83 0.56 -5.44 -21.77
C ASN A 83 0.08 -4.37 -20.79
N ASN A 84 -1.07 -4.54 -20.19
CA ASN A 84 -1.63 -3.63 -19.20
C ASN A 84 -1.10 -3.89 -17.77
N PHE A 85 -0.47 -5.04 -17.49
CA PHE A 85 0.11 -5.32 -16.18
C PHE A 85 1.46 -4.62 -16.01
N ARG A 86 1.47 -3.48 -15.29
CA ARG A 86 2.60 -2.55 -15.20
C ARG A 86 3.05 -2.21 -13.79
N ALA A 87 2.33 -2.66 -12.76
CA ALA A 87 2.63 -2.28 -11.39
C ALA A 87 2.53 -3.44 -10.39
N ILE A 88 3.30 -3.32 -9.32
CA ILE A 88 3.21 -4.17 -8.13
C ILE A 88 3.09 -3.25 -6.92
N LYS A 89 2.10 -3.51 -6.07
CA LYS A 89 2.08 -3.05 -4.70
C LYS A 89 2.71 -4.15 -3.85
N GLY A 90 4.02 -4.03 -3.61
CA GLY A 90 4.76 -4.93 -2.73
C GLY A 90 4.61 -4.50 -1.26
N GLU A 91 4.52 -5.47 -0.35
CA GLU A 91 4.40 -5.21 1.08
C GLU A 91 5.37 -6.10 1.86
N ALA A 92 6.67 -5.93 1.57
CA ALA A 92 7.75 -6.59 2.26
C ALA A 92 8.79 -5.57 2.75
N SER A 93 9.70 -5.98 3.63
CA SER A 93 10.80 -5.12 4.07
C SER A 93 11.68 -4.72 2.89
N SER A 94 12.39 -3.58 3.00
CA SER A 94 13.30 -3.09 1.95
C SER A 94 14.34 -4.14 1.55
N VAL A 95 14.83 -4.93 2.50
CA VAL A 95 15.79 -6.01 2.26
C VAL A 95 15.22 -7.10 1.35
N PHE A 96 13.96 -7.49 1.54
CA PHE A 96 13.28 -8.45 0.67
C PHE A 96 12.94 -7.84 -0.69
N MET A 97 12.39 -6.63 -0.68
CA MET A 97 12.02 -5.92 -1.91
C MET A 97 13.21 -5.73 -2.85
N GLN A 98 14.40 -5.45 -2.32
CA GLN A 98 15.62 -5.31 -3.13
C GLN A 98 15.91 -6.56 -3.96
N LYS A 99 15.75 -7.76 -3.37
CA LYS A 99 16.01 -9.04 -4.08
C LYS A 99 15.02 -9.24 -5.22
N GLU A 100 13.78 -8.82 -5.05
CA GLU A 100 12.74 -8.94 -6.08
C GLU A 100 12.92 -7.90 -7.18
N ILE A 101 13.10 -6.63 -6.80
CA ILE A 101 13.24 -5.50 -7.75
C ILE A 101 14.39 -5.74 -8.73
N LYS A 102 15.51 -6.29 -8.27
CA LYS A 102 16.66 -6.63 -9.14
C LYS A 102 16.32 -7.61 -10.25
N GLN A 103 15.26 -8.40 -10.12
CA GLN A 103 14.83 -9.38 -11.11
C GLN A 103 13.81 -8.81 -12.09
N TYR A 104 13.13 -7.69 -11.72
CA TYR A 104 12.05 -7.14 -12.51
C TYR A 104 12.56 -6.29 -13.68
N PRO A 105 11.87 -6.31 -14.83
CA PRO A 105 12.18 -5.38 -15.91
C PRO A 105 11.84 -3.95 -15.50
N ASN A 106 12.58 -2.97 -16.00
CA ASN A 106 12.41 -1.54 -15.70
C ASN A 106 11.00 -1.00 -16.04
N SER A 107 10.27 -1.68 -16.93
CA SER A 107 8.90 -1.35 -17.31
C SER A 107 7.87 -1.74 -16.24
N LEU A 108 8.22 -2.58 -15.26
CA LEU A 108 7.37 -2.98 -14.15
C LEU A 108 7.65 -2.08 -12.94
N LYS A 109 6.67 -1.27 -12.55
CA LYS A 109 6.81 -0.31 -11.46
C LYS A 109 6.46 -0.95 -10.12
N VAL A 110 7.29 -0.73 -9.11
CA VAL A 110 7.12 -1.29 -7.77
C VAL A 110 6.81 -0.18 -6.79
N PHE A 111 5.72 -0.34 -6.05
CA PHE A 111 5.30 0.55 -4.97
C PHE A 111 5.29 -0.23 -3.66
N ASN A 112 5.95 0.27 -2.61
CA ASN A 112 5.89 -0.37 -1.31
C ASN A 112 4.66 0.12 -0.52
N GLY A 113 3.87 -0.82 0.01
CA GLY A 113 2.60 -0.58 0.70
C GLY A 113 2.66 -0.67 2.23
N ARG A 114 3.83 -0.51 2.85
CA ARG A 114 4.01 -0.66 4.31
C ARG A 114 3.80 0.64 5.10
N GLY A 115 2.83 1.48 4.72
CA GLY A 115 2.43 2.67 5.50
C GLY A 115 3.53 3.70 5.71
N GLY A 116 4.54 3.75 4.85
CA GLY A 116 5.68 4.66 4.96
C GLY A 116 6.88 4.13 5.74
N GLN A 117 6.81 2.91 6.29
CA GLN A 117 7.99 2.26 6.85
C GLN A 117 9.10 2.19 5.80
N GLU A 118 10.35 2.48 6.22
CA GLU A 118 11.54 2.41 5.37
C GLU A 118 11.42 3.23 4.07
N ILE A 119 10.69 4.38 4.10
CA ILE A 119 10.40 5.15 2.88
C ILE A 119 11.68 5.53 2.12
N VAL A 120 12.72 5.99 2.80
CA VAL A 120 13.98 6.41 2.17
C VAL A 120 14.67 5.20 1.54
N ASP A 121 14.77 4.11 2.28
CA ASP A 121 15.39 2.86 1.80
C ASP A 121 14.65 2.30 0.60
N ASN A 122 13.31 2.31 0.62
CA ASN A 122 12.50 1.86 -0.50
C ASN A 122 12.84 2.57 -1.81
N PHE A 123 13.05 3.89 -1.79
CA PHE A 123 13.47 4.60 -2.99
C PHE A 123 14.92 4.30 -3.37
N LEU A 124 15.82 4.15 -2.40
CA LEU A 124 17.23 3.82 -2.66
C LEU A 124 17.41 2.44 -3.30
N ILE A 125 16.54 1.48 -2.97
CA ILE A 125 16.58 0.14 -3.60
C ILE A 125 15.86 0.07 -4.95
N GLY A 126 15.22 1.15 -5.41
CA GLY A 126 14.60 1.24 -6.73
C GLY A 126 13.08 1.13 -6.77
N CYS A 127 12.38 1.26 -5.63
CA CYS A 127 10.93 1.43 -5.67
C CYS A 127 10.55 2.70 -6.46
N SER A 128 9.52 2.58 -7.28
CA SER A 128 8.98 3.70 -8.07
C SER A 128 8.17 4.67 -7.22
N GLY A 129 7.71 4.22 -6.06
CA GLY A 129 6.91 4.99 -5.12
C GLY A 129 6.56 4.19 -3.89
N ILE A 130 5.74 4.81 -3.04
CA ILE A 130 5.13 4.16 -1.87
C ILE A 130 3.61 4.36 -1.90
N VAL A 131 2.90 3.52 -1.18
CA VAL A 131 1.48 3.70 -0.85
C VAL A 131 1.41 4.02 0.65
N PRO A 132 1.42 5.32 1.03
CA PRO A 132 1.43 5.73 2.42
C PRO A 132 0.03 5.67 3.03
N ALA A 133 -0.03 5.72 4.36
CA ALA A 133 -1.28 6.02 5.05
C ALA A 133 -1.62 7.52 4.94
N LEU A 134 -2.92 7.85 4.93
CA LEU A 134 -3.39 9.23 4.73
C LEU A 134 -3.01 10.17 5.86
N ASP A 135 -2.89 9.66 7.07
CA ASP A 135 -2.59 10.43 8.28
C ASP A 135 -1.30 11.25 8.22
N GLY A 136 -0.33 10.84 7.37
CA GLY A 136 0.95 11.52 7.17
C GLY A 136 1.28 11.84 5.71
N ALA A 137 0.31 11.80 4.78
CA ALA A 137 0.56 11.87 3.34
C ALA A 137 1.37 13.10 2.91
N ASP A 138 1.12 14.27 3.47
CA ASP A 138 1.87 15.52 3.22
C ASP A 138 3.34 15.43 3.67
N LYS A 139 3.59 14.75 4.80
CA LYS A 139 4.95 14.53 5.31
C LYS A 139 5.72 13.55 4.44
N PHE A 140 5.08 12.47 4.01
CA PHE A 140 5.67 11.54 3.04
C PHE A 140 5.97 12.20 1.70
N LEU A 141 5.09 13.09 1.23
CA LEU A 141 5.33 13.88 0.03
C LEU A 141 6.56 14.79 0.17
N LYS A 142 6.76 15.40 1.35
CA LYS A 142 7.95 16.20 1.64
C LYS A 142 9.23 15.38 1.57
N ILE A 143 9.23 14.19 2.19
CA ILE A 143 10.36 13.24 2.12
C ILE A 143 10.63 12.86 0.66
N TYR A 144 9.59 12.49 -0.09
CA TYR A 144 9.72 12.15 -1.51
C TYR A 144 10.35 13.28 -2.34
N LYS A 145 9.97 14.54 -2.11
CA LYS A 145 10.58 15.70 -2.80
C LYS A 145 12.08 15.76 -2.55
N HIS A 146 12.52 15.62 -1.28
CA HIS A 146 13.95 15.60 -0.96
C HIS A 146 14.69 14.44 -1.66
N ILE A 147 14.07 13.26 -1.75
CA ILE A 147 14.65 12.13 -2.48
C ILE A 147 14.77 12.45 -3.97
N LYS A 148 13.77 13.07 -4.58
CA LYS A 148 13.81 13.51 -6.00
C LYS A 148 14.90 14.53 -6.25
N ASP A 149 15.13 15.43 -5.29
CA ASP A 149 16.19 16.44 -5.33
C ASP A 149 17.57 15.84 -4.99
N LYS A 150 17.66 14.53 -4.76
CA LYS A 150 18.86 13.78 -4.35
C LYS A 150 19.44 14.24 -3.00
N ASP A 151 18.67 14.92 -2.19
CA ASP A 151 19.04 15.35 -0.83
C ASP A 151 18.62 14.29 0.19
N ILE A 152 19.34 13.18 0.20
CA ILE A 152 19.03 12.03 1.08
C ILE A 152 19.21 12.40 2.56
N SER A 153 20.10 13.32 2.88
CA SER A 153 20.29 13.80 4.26
C SER A 153 19.03 14.48 4.80
N LYS A 154 18.43 15.41 4.03
CA LYS A 154 17.17 16.04 4.40
C LYS A 154 16.01 15.05 4.41
N ALA A 155 15.97 14.11 3.45
CA ALA A 155 14.96 13.07 3.44
C ALA A 155 14.97 12.25 4.74
N ASN A 156 16.16 11.83 5.20
CA ASN A 156 16.33 11.13 6.47
C ASN A 156 15.93 11.99 7.67
N THR A 157 16.31 13.27 7.68
CA THR A 157 15.94 14.20 8.76
C THR A 157 14.41 14.33 8.89
N GLU A 158 13.70 14.48 7.76
CA GLU A 158 12.23 14.55 7.78
C GLU A 158 11.61 13.20 8.15
N TYR A 159 12.19 12.09 7.71
CA TYR A 159 11.74 10.74 8.07
C TYR A 159 11.86 10.48 9.58
N GLN A 160 12.96 10.84 10.20
CA GLN A 160 13.17 10.70 11.65
C GLN A 160 12.11 11.43 12.47
N LYS A 161 11.61 12.58 12.01
CA LYS A 161 10.55 13.34 12.70
C LYS A 161 9.22 12.58 12.75
N ILE A 162 8.90 11.81 11.70
CA ILE A 162 7.63 11.08 11.62
C ILE A 162 7.75 9.60 12.02
N LEU A 163 8.95 9.08 12.21
CA LEU A 163 9.17 7.68 12.54
C LEU A 163 8.41 7.22 13.81
N PRO A 164 8.36 7.99 14.92
CA PRO A 164 7.57 7.61 16.09
C PRO A 164 6.06 7.47 15.81
N HIS A 165 5.52 8.28 14.90
CA HIS A 165 4.15 8.17 14.44
C HIS A 165 3.94 6.86 13.64
N ILE A 166 4.81 6.59 12.66
CA ILE A 166 4.76 5.36 11.87
C ILE A 166 4.83 4.13 12.77
N VAL A 167 5.76 4.11 13.72
CA VAL A 167 5.89 3.01 14.69
C VAL A 167 4.62 2.84 15.52
N PHE A 168 3.98 3.92 15.94
CA PHE A 168 2.75 3.85 16.73
C PHE A 168 1.59 3.23 15.96
N ILE A 169 1.37 3.60 14.70
CA ILE A 169 0.23 3.10 13.93
C ILE A 169 0.49 1.73 13.28
N MET A 170 1.73 1.42 12.92
CA MET A 170 2.07 0.23 12.14
C MET A 170 2.34 -1.04 12.98
N GLN A 171 1.85 -1.09 14.23
CA GLN A 171 1.93 -2.29 15.07
C GLN A 171 1.10 -3.45 14.50
N SER A 172 -0.02 -3.12 13.85
CA SER A 172 -0.89 -4.07 13.14
C SER A 172 -1.80 -3.30 12.16
N ILE A 173 -2.47 -4.03 11.26
CA ILE A 173 -3.51 -3.43 10.38
C ILE A 173 -4.63 -2.82 11.24
N SER A 174 -5.01 -3.48 12.33
CA SER A 174 -6.07 -2.99 13.23
C SER A 174 -5.67 -1.68 13.92
N THR A 175 -4.43 -1.53 14.37
CA THR A 175 -3.92 -0.28 14.97
C THR A 175 -3.82 0.84 13.92
N MET A 176 -3.36 0.52 12.71
CA MET A 176 -3.30 1.47 11.62
C MET A 176 -4.70 2.02 11.27
N ILE A 177 -5.69 1.15 11.13
CA ILE A 177 -7.07 1.57 10.85
C ILE A 177 -7.63 2.37 12.02
N CYS A 178 -7.47 1.91 13.25
CA CYS A 178 -8.03 2.56 14.43
C CYS A 178 -7.42 3.94 14.69
N TYR A 179 -6.09 4.01 14.81
CA TYR A 179 -5.40 5.22 15.25
C TYR A 179 -4.96 6.11 14.08
N GLY A 180 -4.55 5.56 12.95
CA GLY A 180 -4.24 6.34 11.74
C GLY A 180 -5.45 7.12 11.25
N LYS A 181 -6.63 6.49 11.21
CA LYS A 181 -7.90 7.18 10.90
C LYS A 181 -8.16 8.35 11.84
N ARG A 182 -7.92 8.17 13.15
CA ARG A 182 -8.12 9.23 14.15
C ARG A 182 -7.12 10.36 13.98
N ILE A 183 -5.86 10.06 13.75
CA ILE A 183 -4.82 11.08 13.49
C ILE A 183 -5.22 11.91 12.26
N CYS A 184 -5.59 11.25 11.16
CA CYS A 184 -6.07 11.93 9.96
C CYS A 184 -7.28 12.84 10.25
N ALA A 185 -8.30 12.32 10.93
CA ALA A 185 -9.50 13.06 11.30
C ALA A 185 -9.18 14.30 12.16
N TYR A 186 -8.36 14.15 13.19
CA TYR A 186 -7.97 15.26 14.08
C TYR A 186 -7.20 16.35 13.34
N ARG A 187 -6.31 15.97 12.41
CA ARG A 187 -5.60 16.92 11.54
C ARG A 187 -6.53 17.70 10.60
N MET A 188 -7.68 17.11 10.28
CA MET A 188 -8.75 17.75 9.47
C MET A 188 -9.78 18.51 10.33
N GLY A 189 -9.58 18.63 11.66
CA GLY A 189 -10.53 19.25 12.57
C GLY A 189 -11.75 18.40 12.91
N ILE A 190 -11.75 17.10 12.52
CA ILE A 190 -12.87 16.19 12.78
C ILE A 190 -12.64 15.49 14.13
N ASN A 191 -13.42 15.85 15.13
CA ASN A 191 -13.24 15.33 16.50
C ASN A 191 -14.01 14.04 16.78
N LYS A 192 -15.09 13.74 16.01
CA LYS A 192 -15.92 12.56 16.22
C LYS A 192 -15.61 11.52 15.13
N VAL A 193 -15.03 10.39 15.54
CA VAL A 193 -14.62 9.31 14.65
C VAL A 193 -15.44 8.05 14.95
N TYR A 194 -16.02 7.47 13.91
CA TYR A 194 -16.80 6.24 14.00
C TYR A 194 -16.01 5.04 13.50
N ASP A 195 -16.22 3.89 14.17
CA ASP A 195 -15.62 2.63 13.79
C ASP A 195 -16.70 1.65 13.28
N ARG A 196 -16.43 0.99 12.15
CA ARG A 196 -17.29 -0.05 11.57
C ARG A 196 -16.79 -1.41 12.02
N LYS A 197 -17.67 -2.26 12.53
CA LYS A 197 -17.36 -3.63 12.92
C LYS A 197 -16.91 -4.48 11.70
N PRO A 198 -15.92 -5.39 11.88
CA PRO A 198 -15.11 -5.60 13.09
C PRO A 198 -14.05 -4.50 13.23
N PHE A 199 -13.79 -4.00 14.45
CA PHE A 199 -12.81 -2.95 14.72
C PHE A 199 -12.05 -3.22 16.03
N LEU A 200 -10.85 -2.63 16.12
CA LEU A 200 -10.11 -2.55 17.38
C LEU A 200 -10.73 -1.48 18.27
N GLU A 201 -11.17 -1.85 19.47
CA GLU A 201 -11.67 -0.89 20.45
C GLU A 201 -10.54 0.08 20.85
N PRO A 202 -10.71 1.40 20.63
CA PRO A 202 -9.66 2.35 20.98
C PRO A 202 -9.54 2.53 22.50
N THR A 203 -8.31 2.55 23.01
CA THR A 203 -8.03 2.87 24.40
C THR A 203 -7.93 4.38 24.61
N ASP A 204 -8.15 4.85 25.86
CA ASP A 204 -7.96 6.25 26.23
C ASP A 204 -6.53 6.73 25.94
N TYR A 205 -5.53 5.90 26.23
CA TYR A 205 -4.15 6.18 25.88
C TYR A 205 -3.96 6.36 24.38
N GLY A 206 -4.48 5.45 23.56
CA GLY A 206 -4.38 5.52 22.11
C GLY A 206 -5.06 6.76 21.53
N ILE A 207 -6.21 7.14 22.08
CA ILE A 207 -6.91 8.39 21.67
C ILE A 207 -6.07 9.62 22.02
N LYS A 208 -5.55 9.71 23.25
CA LYS A 208 -4.68 10.82 23.68
C LYS A 208 -3.42 10.89 22.83
N LYS A 209 -2.79 9.75 22.57
CA LYS A 209 -1.58 9.67 21.72
C LYS A 209 -1.89 10.10 20.28
N SER A 210 -3.01 9.69 19.70
CA SER A 210 -3.44 10.10 18.36
C SER A 210 -3.65 11.61 18.27
N LYS A 211 -4.27 12.24 19.26
CA LYS A 211 -4.43 13.71 19.33
C LYS A 211 -3.06 14.41 19.41
N LYS A 212 -2.15 13.92 20.25
CA LYS A 212 -0.80 14.46 20.36
C LYS A 212 -0.06 14.39 19.02
N ILE A 213 -0.08 13.24 18.35
CA ILE A 213 0.55 13.06 17.04
C ILE A 213 -0.08 13.99 15.99
N ALA A 214 -1.39 14.15 15.98
CA ALA A 214 -2.07 15.05 15.06
C ALA A 214 -1.60 16.50 15.24
N LEU A 215 -1.42 16.96 16.48
CA LEU A 215 -0.87 18.28 16.78
C LEU A 215 0.59 18.42 16.32
N GLU A 216 1.43 17.42 16.57
CA GLU A 216 2.84 17.40 16.15
C GLU A 216 2.99 17.41 14.61
N LEU A 217 2.11 16.72 13.89
CA LEU A 217 2.08 16.72 12.43
C LEU A 217 1.49 18.02 11.84
N GLY A 218 0.67 18.74 12.61
CA GLY A 218 -0.03 19.94 12.17
C GLY A 218 -1.25 19.65 11.29
N ASN A 219 -2.02 20.69 10.96
CA ASN A 219 -3.18 20.58 10.08
C ASN A 219 -2.78 20.19 8.64
N TYR A 220 -3.72 19.65 7.90
CA TYR A 220 -3.58 19.42 6.46
C TYR A 220 -3.61 20.73 5.70
#